data_4ce732373972fd9574a5124c5f7e8190
#
_entry.id   4ce732373972fd9574a5124c5f7e8190
#
_cell.length_a   1.000
_cell.length_b   1.000
_cell.length_c   1.000
_cell.angle_alpha   90.00
_cell.angle_beta   90.00
_cell.angle_gamma   90.00
#
_symmetry.space_group_name_H-M   'P 1'
#
loop_
_entity.id
_entity.type
_entity.pdbx_description
1 polymer ?
#
loop_
_entity_poly.entity_id
_entity_poly.type
_entity_poly.pdbx_seq_one_letter_code
_entity_poly.pdbx_strand_id
1 'polypeptide(L)'
;RRSAERILAETGVHMEQFPSAAHLCSWAGLVPGCNESAGKRKPGRLRKGDVFLKTILVECALAGIRNHNSYWYARYCKISPRRGGKRATIAVAHAMLVAIYHMLKNNKPFVDLGADYYFTLDDERMKNRHVAALKRLGFEIVLQPSP
;
A
#
# COMPACT_ATOMS: atom_id res chain seq x y z
N ARG A 1 18.01 10.75 -2.93
CA ARG A 1 18.42 11.00 -4.32
C ARG A 1 18.96 9.72 -4.94
N ARG A 2 20.01 9.09 -4.41
CA ARG A 2 20.59 7.83 -4.93
C ARG A 2 19.60 6.68 -5.09
N SER A 3 18.65 6.51 -4.15
CA SER A 3 17.63 5.45 -4.25
C SER A 3 16.67 5.69 -5.41
N ALA A 4 16.27 6.94 -5.66
CA ALA A 4 15.42 7.29 -6.79
C ALA A 4 16.13 7.01 -8.13
N GLU A 5 17.39 7.41 -8.26
CA GLU A 5 18.21 7.15 -9.44
C GLU A 5 18.34 5.66 -9.75
N ARG A 6 18.57 4.84 -8.71
CA ARG A 6 18.65 3.37 -8.83
C ARG A 6 17.29 2.74 -9.23
N ILE A 7 16.18 3.22 -8.63
CA ILE A 7 14.85 2.75 -9.00
C ILE A 7 14.57 3.04 -10.46
N LEU A 8 14.87 4.28 -10.93
CA LEU A 8 14.69 4.67 -12.31
C LEU A 8 15.60 3.91 -13.27
N ALA A 9 16.82 3.55 -12.85
CA ALA A 9 17.73 2.73 -13.66
C ALA A 9 17.15 1.32 -13.90
N GLU A 10 16.44 0.74 -12.92
CA GLU A 10 15.83 -0.58 -13.06
C GLU A 10 14.46 -0.54 -13.77
N THR A 11 13.62 0.46 -13.46
CA THR A 11 12.24 0.50 -13.98
C THR A 11 12.10 1.30 -15.26
N GLY A 12 13.10 2.13 -15.61
CA GLY A 12 12.94 3.17 -16.63
C GLY A 12 11.96 4.27 -16.20
N VAL A 13 11.79 5.27 -17.05
CA VAL A 13 10.85 6.39 -16.84
C VAL A 13 9.53 6.18 -17.56
N HIS A 14 9.52 5.33 -18.59
CA HIS A 14 8.34 5.05 -19.43
C HIS A 14 7.56 3.85 -18.87
N MET A 15 6.35 4.12 -18.41
CA MET A 15 5.52 3.09 -17.77
C MET A 15 4.63 2.31 -18.76
N GLU A 16 4.70 2.59 -20.06
CA GLU A 16 3.98 1.87 -21.10
C GLU A 16 4.39 0.40 -21.21
N GLN A 17 5.63 0.09 -20.86
CA GLN A 17 6.14 -1.30 -20.79
C GLN A 17 5.44 -2.16 -19.73
N PHE A 18 4.77 -1.54 -18.75
CA PHE A 18 4.00 -2.25 -17.73
C PHE A 18 2.52 -1.93 -17.89
N PRO A 19 1.67 -2.93 -18.23
CA PRO A 19 0.24 -2.72 -18.41
C PRO A 19 -0.46 -2.12 -17.18
N SER A 20 0.06 -2.43 -15.98
CA SER A 20 -0.44 -1.85 -14.72
C SER A 20 0.63 -1.86 -13.62
N ALA A 21 0.37 -1.11 -12.54
CA ALA A 21 1.20 -1.14 -11.33
C ALA A 21 1.33 -2.56 -10.75
N ALA A 22 0.30 -3.40 -10.89
CA ALA A 22 0.33 -4.79 -10.43
C ALA A 22 1.36 -5.63 -11.21
N HIS A 23 1.50 -5.40 -12.53
CA HIS A 23 2.52 -6.07 -13.34
C HIS A 23 3.93 -5.65 -12.92
N LEU A 24 4.17 -4.35 -12.70
CA LEU A 24 5.44 -3.85 -12.19
C LEU A 24 5.79 -4.46 -10.81
N CYS A 25 4.82 -4.51 -9.89
CA CYS A 25 5.02 -5.11 -8.57
C CYS A 25 5.29 -6.62 -8.64
N SER A 26 4.64 -7.32 -9.58
CA SER A 26 4.88 -8.74 -9.82
C SER A 26 6.27 -8.99 -10.39
N TRP A 27 6.71 -8.18 -11.34
CA TRP A 27 8.04 -8.22 -11.92
C TRP A 27 9.12 -7.94 -10.86
N ALA A 28 8.92 -6.95 -10.00
CA ALA A 28 9.80 -6.65 -8.87
C ALA A 28 9.81 -7.74 -7.77
N GLY A 29 8.94 -8.74 -7.83
CA GLY A 29 8.86 -9.79 -6.81
C GLY A 29 8.32 -9.33 -5.46
N LEU A 30 7.52 -8.27 -5.43
CA LEU A 30 6.86 -7.74 -4.22
C LEU A 30 5.45 -8.30 -4.01
N VAL A 31 5.01 -9.22 -4.85
CA VAL A 31 3.69 -9.87 -4.77
C VAL A 31 3.87 -11.34 -4.33
N PRO A 32 3.02 -11.83 -3.41
CA PRO A 32 3.04 -13.25 -3.06
C PRO A 32 2.63 -14.11 -4.25
N GLY A 33 3.26 -15.27 -4.39
CA GLY A 33 2.85 -16.28 -5.36
C GLY A 33 1.44 -16.81 -5.04
N CYS A 34 0.72 -17.24 -6.06
CA CYS A 34 -0.51 -18.00 -5.86
C CYS A 34 -0.16 -19.38 -5.32
N ASN A 35 -0.72 -19.73 -4.16
CA ASN A 35 -0.57 -21.04 -3.54
C ASN A 35 -1.97 -21.53 -3.18
N GLU A 36 -2.67 -22.03 -4.19
CA GLU A 36 -4.02 -22.54 -4.08
C GLU A 36 -4.06 -23.97 -4.62
N SER A 37 -4.60 -24.88 -3.84
CA SER A 37 -4.77 -26.28 -4.21
C SER A 37 -6.09 -26.76 -3.67
N ALA A 38 -6.90 -27.43 -4.52
CA ALA A 38 -8.21 -27.99 -4.19
C ALA A 38 -9.15 -26.95 -3.50
N GLY A 39 -9.18 -25.70 -4.01
CA GLY A 39 -9.99 -24.62 -3.44
C GLY A 39 -9.49 -24.04 -2.11
N LYS A 40 -8.38 -24.56 -1.57
CA LYS A 40 -7.81 -24.05 -0.31
C LYS A 40 -6.63 -23.12 -0.59
N ARG A 41 -6.76 -21.87 -0.18
CA ARG A 41 -5.72 -20.85 -0.32
C ARG A 41 -4.74 -20.93 0.84
N LYS A 42 -3.46 -21.21 0.53
CA LYS A 42 -2.36 -21.24 1.51
C LYS A 42 -1.51 -19.96 1.39
N PRO A 43 -0.80 -19.55 2.47
CA PRO A 43 0.14 -18.43 2.39
C PRO A 43 1.20 -18.70 1.33
N GLY A 44 1.27 -17.82 0.31
CA GLY A 44 2.31 -17.88 -0.71
C GLY A 44 3.61 -17.22 -0.24
N ARG A 45 4.76 -17.75 -0.68
CA ARG A 45 6.04 -17.05 -0.59
C ARG A 45 6.08 -15.92 -1.62
N LEU A 46 6.92 -14.91 -1.40
CA LEU A 46 7.18 -13.89 -2.41
C LEU A 46 7.73 -14.54 -3.69
N ARG A 47 7.29 -14.06 -4.84
CA ARG A 47 7.82 -14.49 -6.13
C ARG A 47 9.30 -14.10 -6.26
N LYS A 48 10.04 -14.88 -7.05
CA LYS A 48 11.32 -14.41 -7.57
C LYS A 48 11.05 -13.22 -8.49
N GLY A 49 11.85 -12.19 -8.39
CA GLY A 49 11.72 -10.97 -9.17
C GLY A 49 13.05 -10.24 -9.14
N ASP A 50 13.06 -8.99 -9.57
CA ASP A 50 14.26 -8.17 -9.53
C ASP A 50 14.75 -7.96 -8.10
N VAL A 51 15.94 -8.51 -7.79
CA VAL A 51 16.51 -8.49 -6.44
C VAL A 51 16.99 -7.10 -6.07
N PHE A 52 17.56 -6.34 -7.04
CA PHE A 52 18.10 -5.02 -6.79
C PHE A 52 16.98 -4.04 -6.49
N LEU A 53 15.96 -3.98 -7.34
CA LEU A 53 14.79 -3.12 -7.14
C LEU A 53 14.08 -3.44 -5.82
N LYS A 54 13.87 -4.72 -5.52
CA LYS A 54 13.25 -5.15 -4.27
C LYS A 54 14.06 -4.71 -3.05
N THR A 55 15.38 -4.87 -3.07
CA THR A 55 16.24 -4.47 -1.96
C THR A 55 16.17 -2.98 -1.70
N ILE A 56 16.30 -2.16 -2.76
CA ILE A 56 16.20 -0.69 -2.64
C ILE A 56 14.83 -0.26 -2.08
N LEU A 57 13.75 -0.87 -2.57
CA LEU A 57 12.40 -0.53 -2.10
C LEU A 57 12.18 -0.94 -0.65
N VAL A 58 12.75 -2.05 -0.19
CA VAL A 58 12.71 -2.45 1.22
C VAL A 58 13.50 -1.47 2.09
N GLU A 59 14.68 -1.02 1.66
CA GLU A 59 15.46 0.01 2.35
C GLU A 59 14.67 1.33 2.43
N CYS A 60 14.06 1.76 1.32
CA CYS A 60 13.19 2.94 1.30
C CYS A 60 11.99 2.79 2.24
N ALA A 61 11.37 1.59 2.29
CA ALA A 61 10.27 1.32 3.19
C ALA A 61 10.70 1.38 4.66
N LEU A 62 11.85 0.80 5.01
CA LEU A 62 12.41 0.91 6.36
C LEU A 62 12.71 2.36 6.76
N ALA A 63 13.23 3.16 5.83
CA ALA A 63 13.45 4.59 6.07
C ALA A 63 12.13 5.35 6.24
N GLY A 64 11.13 5.08 5.38
CA GLY A 64 9.81 5.71 5.46
C GLY A 64 9.04 5.38 6.73
N ILE A 65 9.18 4.15 7.24
CA ILE A 65 8.55 3.70 8.49
C ILE A 65 9.13 4.44 9.72
N ARG A 66 10.35 4.94 9.66
CA ARG A 66 10.95 5.73 10.77
C ARG A 66 10.34 7.13 10.88
N ASN A 67 9.75 7.66 9.82
CA ASN A 67 9.03 8.92 9.89
C ASN A 67 7.60 8.68 10.38
N HIS A 68 7.37 8.87 11.67
CA HIS A 68 6.09 8.59 12.34
C HIS A 68 4.94 9.48 11.83
N ASN A 69 5.24 10.63 11.23
CA ASN A 69 4.24 11.54 10.69
C ASN A 69 3.88 11.25 9.22
N SER A 70 4.29 10.10 8.67
CA SER A 70 4.08 9.75 7.29
C SER A 70 2.97 8.71 7.10
N TYR A 71 2.34 8.73 5.92
CA TYR A 71 1.45 7.66 5.46
C TYR A 71 2.11 6.27 5.50
N TRP A 72 3.43 6.17 5.25
CA TRP A 72 4.16 4.90 5.25
C TRP A 72 4.21 4.27 6.62
N TYR A 73 4.42 5.07 7.65
CA TYR A 73 4.36 4.61 9.04
C TYR A 73 2.94 4.15 9.43
N ALA A 74 1.93 4.95 9.11
CA ALA A 74 0.53 4.60 9.37
C ALA A 74 0.14 3.28 8.70
N ARG A 75 0.55 3.08 7.44
CA ARG A 75 0.35 1.82 6.71
C ARG A 75 1.04 0.64 7.38
N TYR A 76 2.28 0.82 7.83
CA TYR A 76 3.01 -0.20 8.56
C TYR A 76 2.29 -0.59 9.85
N CYS A 77 1.91 0.38 10.67
CA CYS A 77 1.19 0.17 11.93
C CYS A 77 -0.15 -0.56 11.73
N LYS A 78 -0.87 -0.28 10.65
CA LYS A 78 -2.12 -0.99 10.32
C LYS A 78 -1.92 -2.47 9.99
N ILE A 79 -0.79 -2.84 9.41
CA ILE A 79 -0.53 -4.20 8.91
C ILE A 79 0.26 -5.04 9.92
N SER A 80 1.23 -4.45 10.61
CA SER A 80 2.22 -5.16 11.45
C SER A 80 1.59 -6.00 12.58
N PRO A 81 0.51 -5.55 13.29
CA PRO A 81 -0.07 -6.34 14.37
C PRO A 81 -0.67 -7.69 13.90
N ARG A 82 -1.18 -7.72 12.66
CA ARG A 82 -1.84 -8.92 12.11
C ARG A 82 -0.92 -9.82 11.29
N ARG A 83 0.11 -9.25 10.65
CA ARG A 83 0.94 -9.96 9.66
C ARG A 83 2.41 -10.05 10.04
N GLY A 84 2.81 -9.36 11.11
CA GLY A 84 4.20 -9.23 11.55
C GLY A 84 5.00 -8.19 10.76
N GLY A 85 6.05 -7.67 11.39
CA GLY A 85 6.83 -6.54 10.87
C GLY A 85 7.46 -6.77 9.50
N LYS A 86 8.06 -7.94 9.25
CA LYS A 86 8.68 -8.26 7.95
C LYS A 86 7.68 -8.18 6.79
N ARG A 87 6.47 -8.74 6.97
CA ARG A 87 5.43 -8.69 5.94
C ARG A 87 4.84 -7.28 5.78
N ALA A 88 4.72 -6.54 6.88
CA ALA A 88 4.29 -5.14 6.84
C ALA A 88 5.28 -4.27 6.06
N THR A 89 6.59 -4.44 6.26
CA THR A 89 7.63 -3.73 5.50
C THR A 89 7.53 -4.03 3.99
N ILE A 90 7.34 -5.28 3.60
CA ILE A 90 7.13 -5.65 2.19
C ILE A 90 5.84 -5.01 1.62
N ALA A 91 4.77 -4.93 2.41
CA ALA A 91 3.54 -4.28 1.98
C ALA A 91 3.70 -2.76 1.82
N VAL A 92 4.56 -2.13 2.61
CA VAL A 92 4.94 -0.72 2.44
C VAL A 92 5.79 -0.56 1.16
N ALA A 93 6.80 -1.39 0.95
CA ALA A 93 7.64 -1.39 -0.25
C ALA A 93 6.79 -1.57 -1.54
N HIS A 94 5.83 -2.50 -1.52
CA HIS A 94 4.87 -2.68 -2.61
C HIS A 94 4.06 -1.39 -2.86
N ALA A 95 3.53 -0.77 -1.82
CA ALA A 95 2.75 0.47 -1.98
C ALA A 95 3.60 1.64 -2.49
N MET A 96 4.88 1.73 -2.09
CA MET A 96 5.81 2.72 -2.64
C MET A 96 6.01 2.51 -4.14
N LEU A 97 6.17 1.26 -4.60
CA LEU A 97 6.33 0.97 -6.02
C LEU A 97 5.05 1.30 -6.83
N VAL A 98 3.87 1.03 -6.26
CA VAL A 98 2.59 1.46 -6.86
C VAL A 98 2.52 2.98 -6.98
N ALA A 99 2.92 3.72 -5.94
CA ALA A 99 2.96 5.18 -5.98
C ALA A 99 3.94 5.68 -7.07
N ILE A 100 5.14 5.10 -7.14
CA ILE A 100 6.14 5.44 -8.17
C ILE A 100 5.60 5.20 -9.58
N TYR A 101 4.92 4.07 -9.82
CA TYR A 101 4.27 3.78 -11.09
C TYR A 101 3.29 4.89 -11.50
N HIS A 102 2.41 5.31 -10.57
CA HIS A 102 1.43 6.36 -10.87
C HIS A 102 2.06 7.75 -11.00
N MET A 103 3.11 8.04 -10.23
CA MET A 103 3.88 9.28 -10.37
C MET A 103 4.48 9.41 -11.77
N LEU A 104 5.15 8.36 -12.24
CA LEU A 104 5.79 8.33 -13.55
C LEU A 104 4.76 8.32 -14.69
N LYS A 105 3.72 7.50 -14.58
CA LYS A 105 2.68 7.39 -15.60
C LYS A 105 1.88 8.67 -15.78
N ASN A 106 1.55 9.36 -14.70
CA ASN A 106 0.70 10.55 -14.71
C ASN A 106 1.50 11.86 -14.65
N ASN A 107 2.82 11.79 -14.55
CA ASN A 107 3.73 12.92 -14.35
C ASN A 107 3.28 13.83 -13.19
N LYS A 108 2.90 13.21 -12.05
CA LYS A 108 2.44 13.91 -10.84
C LYS A 108 3.33 13.57 -9.66
N PRO A 109 3.69 14.56 -8.81
CA PRO A 109 4.47 14.29 -7.61
C PRO A 109 3.66 13.47 -6.59
N PHE A 110 4.38 12.78 -5.70
CA PHE A 110 3.78 12.10 -4.55
C PHE A 110 3.26 13.13 -3.54
N VAL A 111 2.03 12.90 -3.07
CA VAL A 111 1.45 13.65 -1.96
C VAL A 111 1.34 12.70 -0.77
N ASP A 112 1.98 13.06 0.35
CA ASP A 112 1.88 12.27 1.57
C ASP A 112 0.51 12.51 2.22
N LEU A 113 -0.22 11.43 2.45
CA LEU A 113 -1.56 11.46 3.04
C LEU A 113 -1.54 11.60 4.57
N GLY A 114 -0.33 11.61 5.16
CA GLY A 114 -0.11 11.79 6.59
C GLY A 114 -0.35 10.54 7.43
N ALA A 115 -0.03 10.66 8.72
CA ALA A 115 -0.15 9.57 9.69
C ALA A 115 -1.61 9.22 10.01
N ASP A 116 -2.50 10.20 9.95
CA ASP A 116 -3.91 10.04 10.35
C ASP A 116 -4.81 9.46 9.27
N TYR A 117 -4.26 9.22 8.07
CA TYR A 117 -5.02 8.73 6.91
C TYR A 117 -5.91 7.51 7.22
N TYR A 118 -5.40 6.54 7.95
CA TYR A 118 -6.16 5.33 8.28
C TYR A 118 -7.16 5.55 9.42
N PHE A 119 -6.89 6.45 10.34
CA PHE A 119 -7.85 6.82 11.39
C PHE A 119 -9.06 7.49 10.77
N THR A 120 -8.86 8.50 9.93
CA THR A 120 -9.94 9.18 9.22
C THR A 120 -10.79 8.21 8.38
N LEU A 121 -10.15 7.28 7.66
CA LEU A 121 -10.87 6.26 6.89
C LEU A 121 -11.64 5.27 7.75
N ASP A 122 -11.08 4.86 8.89
CA ASP A 122 -11.73 3.91 9.78
C ASP A 122 -12.91 4.59 10.50
N ASP A 123 -12.82 5.88 10.86
CA ASP A 123 -13.91 6.68 11.43
C ASP A 123 -15.06 6.85 10.44
N GLU A 124 -14.77 7.18 9.18
CA GLU A 124 -15.80 7.24 8.14
C GLU A 124 -16.48 5.90 7.90
N ARG A 125 -15.72 4.82 7.90
CA ARG A 125 -16.27 3.47 7.77
C ARG A 125 -17.16 3.09 8.95
N MET A 126 -16.76 3.42 10.18
CA MET A 126 -17.56 3.20 11.36
C MET A 126 -18.85 4.01 11.30
N LYS A 127 -18.77 5.30 11.00
CA LYS A 127 -19.93 6.17 10.80
C LYS A 127 -20.90 5.56 9.78
N ASN A 128 -20.42 5.22 8.59
CA ASN A 128 -21.26 4.67 7.53
C ASN A 128 -21.87 3.31 7.92
N ARG A 129 -21.15 2.46 8.65
CA ARG A 129 -21.65 1.19 9.16
C ARG A 129 -22.79 1.38 10.17
N HIS A 130 -22.65 2.35 11.09
CA HIS A 130 -23.71 2.65 12.08
C HIS A 130 -24.94 3.25 11.42
N VAL A 131 -24.76 4.17 10.48
CA VAL A 131 -25.87 4.74 9.68
C VAL A 131 -26.61 3.66 8.90
N ALA A 132 -25.88 2.76 8.24
CA ALA A 132 -26.50 1.66 7.50
C ALA A 132 -27.26 0.68 8.42
N ALA A 133 -26.74 0.41 9.62
CA ALA A 133 -27.40 -0.45 10.59
C ALA A 133 -28.73 0.17 11.08
N LEU A 134 -28.72 1.45 11.40
CA LEU A 134 -29.92 2.17 11.86
C LEU A 134 -30.98 2.29 10.75
N LYS A 135 -30.56 2.57 9.51
CA LYS A 135 -31.49 2.57 8.36
C LYS A 135 -32.19 1.23 8.15
N ARG A 136 -31.48 0.11 8.35
CA ARG A 136 -32.08 -1.24 8.29
C ARG A 136 -33.11 -1.49 9.38
N LEU A 137 -33.02 -0.80 10.51
CA LEU A 137 -33.99 -0.85 11.59
C LEU A 137 -35.20 0.11 11.37
N GLY A 138 -35.25 0.79 10.20
CA GLY A 138 -36.35 1.67 9.83
C GLY A 138 -36.22 3.13 10.30
N PHE A 139 -35.05 3.54 10.81
CA PHE A 139 -34.81 4.92 11.22
C PHE A 139 -34.34 5.80 10.07
N GLU A 140 -34.89 7.00 9.96
CA GLU A 140 -34.34 8.07 9.14
C GLU A 140 -33.27 8.82 9.94
N ILE A 141 -32.06 8.99 9.32
CA ILE A 141 -30.89 9.50 10.05
C ILE A 141 -30.38 10.77 9.39
N VAL A 142 -30.38 11.83 10.16
CA VAL A 142 -29.75 13.12 9.82
C VAL A 142 -28.49 13.27 10.67
N LEU A 143 -27.32 13.36 10.03
CA LEU A 143 -26.05 13.61 10.70
C LEU A 143 -25.79 15.10 10.79
N GLN A 144 -25.63 15.59 12.01
CA GLN A 144 -25.20 16.97 12.26
C GLN A 144 -23.80 16.94 12.88
N PRO A 145 -22.83 17.75 12.41
CA PRO A 145 -21.54 17.87 13.10
C PRO A 145 -21.79 18.43 14.50
N SER A 146 -21.10 17.86 15.49
CA SER A 146 -21.10 18.47 16.83
C SER A 146 -20.34 19.79 16.79
N PRO A 147 -20.81 20.82 17.53
CA PRO A 147 -20.15 22.12 17.61
C PRO A 147 -18.71 22.01 18.16
#